data_78582c1c9925c693102dc9382ba66cdb
#
_entry.id   78582c1c9925c693102dc9382ba66cdb
#
_cell.length_a   1.000
_cell.length_b   1.000
_cell.length_c   1.000
_cell.angle_alpha   90.00
_cell.angle_beta   90.00
_cell.angle_gamma   90.00
#
_symmetry.space_group_name_H-M   'P 1'
#
loop_
_entity.id
_entity.type
_entity.pdbx_description
1 polymer ?
#
loop_
_entity_poly.entity_id
_entity_poly.type
_entity_poly.pdbx_seq_one_letter_code
_entity_poly.pdbx_strand_id
1 'polypeptide(L)'
;MGREADREGQALPFEIIASPKESELVKLMDRYTASHDFVLVDLEGTASRMTSRALARAHLALIPFNLSPIDAELAANAVALIHEEAEALGRPIAFRLVRSRDNAAIETKTAKRIVAAISDADLPLLSTGLVERAAYRDIFDFSATLEELEDGQTSGLAAARRNALEVARAVVEAVQMEMTR
;
A
#
# COMPACT_ATOMS: atom_id res chain seq x y z
N MET A 1 17.30 -7.26 -1.70
CA MET A 1 18.65 -6.77 -2.06
C MET A 1 18.55 -6.20 -3.46
N GLY A 2 18.49 -4.98 -3.51
CA GLY A 2 17.97 -4.08 -4.17
C GLY A 2 18.48 -3.42 -5.37
N ARG A 3 17.63 -2.72 -5.93
CA ARG A 3 17.65 -1.92 -7.15
C ARG A 3 18.37 -0.58 -7.04
N GLU A 4 18.95 -0.24 -5.89
CA GLU A 4 19.84 0.93 -5.76
C GLU A 4 21.13 0.79 -6.60
N ALA A 5 21.54 -0.46 -6.87
CA ALA A 5 22.78 -0.73 -7.60
C ALA A 5 22.66 -0.59 -9.13
N ASP A 6 21.44 -0.63 -9.68
CA ASP A 6 21.22 -0.63 -11.13
C ASP A 6 20.91 0.76 -11.72
N ARG A 7 20.75 1.78 -10.86
CA ARG A 7 20.59 3.17 -11.29
C ARG A 7 21.95 3.88 -11.29
N GLU A 8 22.67 3.81 -12.38
CA GLU A 8 23.88 4.61 -12.57
C GLU A 8 23.57 6.12 -12.42
N GLY A 9 23.71 6.62 -11.18
CA GLY A 9 23.82 8.05 -10.92
C GLY A 9 22.54 8.88 -10.82
N GLN A 10 21.34 8.32 -10.93
CA GLN A 10 20.09 9.07 -10.69
C GLN A 10 19.60 8.90 -9.27
N ALA A 11 19.49 10.02 -8.54
CA ALA A 11 18.89 10.03 -7.21
C ALA A 11 17.40 9.71 -7.31
N LEU A 12 16.90 8.80 -6.45
CA LEU A 12 15.47 8.57 -6.29
C LEU A 12 14.80 9.84 -5.74
N PRO A 13 13.55 10.13 -6.12
CA PRO A 13 12.81 11.25 -5.55
C PRO A 13 12.37 11.01 -4.08
N PHE A 14 12.84 9.94 -3.46
CA PHE A 14 12.56 9.54 -2.08
C PHE A 14 13.76 8.78 -1.49
N GLU A 15 13.91 8.85 -0.17
CA GLU A 15 14.94 8.11 0.57
C GLU A 15 14.47 6.67 0.85
N ILE A 16 15.36 5.69 0.67
CA ILE A 16 15.09 4.28 0.98
C ILE A 16 15.98 3.83 2.13
N ILE A 17 15.37 3.28 3.19
CA ILE A 17 16.08 2.60 4.27
C ILE A 17 15.83 1.11 4.13
N ALA A 18 16.80 0.42 3.57
CA ALA A 18 16.70 -1.02 3.34
C ALA A 18 16.92 -1.81 4.64
N SER A 19 16.00 -2.73 4.92
CA SER A 19 16.11 -3.74 5.98
C SER A 19 16.54 -3.18 7.35
N PRO A 20 15.83 -2.20 7.92
CA PRO A 20 16.15 -1.66 9.22
C PRO A 20 16.05 -2.76 10.29
N LYS A 21 16.86 -2.67 11.35
CA LYS A 21 16.71 -3.58 12.48
C LYS A 21 15.39 -3.32 13.19
N GLU A 22 14.76 -4.39 13.68
CA GLU A 22 13.53 -4.29 14.47
C GLU A 22 13.63 -3.27 15.62
N SER A 23 14.78 -3.23 16.31
CA SER A 23 15.03 -2.29 17.43
C SER A 23 15.14 -0.82 17.01
N GLU A 24 15.34 -0.54 15.72
CA GLU A 24 15.54 0.80 15.17
C GLU A 24 14.30 1.35 14.49
N LEU A 25 13.35 0.48 14.10
CA LEU A 25 12.18 0.86 13.30
C LEU A 25 11.41 2.05 13.87
N VAL A 26 11.04 1.98 15.16
CA VAL A 26 10.26 3.06 15.80
C VAL A 26 11.02 4.38 15.80
N LYS A 27 12.33 4.35 16.10
CA LYS A 27 13.17 5.57 16.07
C LYS A 27 13.29 6.16 14.68
N LEU A 28 13.37 5.31 13.65
CA LEU A 28 13.41 5.73 12.27
C LEU A 28 12.05 6.35 11.87
N MET A 29 10.95 5.70 12.18
CA MET A 29 9.61 6.25 11.92
C MET A 29 9.45 7.62 12.58
N ASP A 30 9.74 7.74 13.88
CA ASP A 30 9.62 9.01 14.63
C ASP A 30 10.53 10.10 14.04
N ARG A 31 11.77 9.76 13.65
CA ARG A 31 12.71 10.68 13.02
C ARG A 31 12.23 11.19 11.66
N TYR A 32 11.79 10.28 10.79
CA TYR A 32 11.40 10.65 9.42
C TYR A 32 10.04 11.32 9.37
N THR A 33 9.11 10.98 10.26
CA THR A 33 7.82 11.68 10.39
C THR A 33 8.01 13.16 10.77
N ALA A 34 9.10 13.51 11.45
CA ALA A 34 9.40 14.90 11.79
C ALA A 34 9.97 15.73 10.62
N SER A 35 10.41 15.10 9.53
CA SER A 35 11.13 15.75 8.42
C SER A 35 10.57 15.45 7.03
N HIS A 36 9.61 14.56 6.90
CA HIS A 36 9.00 14.14 5.63
C HIS A 36 7.48 14.19 5.72
N ASP A 37 6.82 14.53 4.62
CA ASP A 37 5.36 14.54 4.53
C ASP A 37 4.77 13.14 4.66
N PHE A 38 5.46 12.12 4.15
CA PHE A 38 5.05 10.72 4.21
C PHE A 38 6.22 9.81 4.57
N VAL A 39 5.94 8.83 5.42
CA VAL A 39 6.84 7.71 5.73
C VAL A 39 6.08 6.43 5.42
N LEU A 40 6.55 5.68 4.42
CA LEU A 40 5.98 4.39 4.02
C LEU A 40 6.81 3.26 4.62
N VAL A 41 6.16 2.31 5.27
CA VAL A 41 6.79 1.12 5.83
C VAL A 41 6.24 -0.08 5.09
N ASP A 42 7.08 -0.72 4.27
CA ASP A 42 6.75 -1.96 3.59
C ASP A 42 7.04 -3.14 4.53
N LEU A 43 6.01 -3.92 4.82
CA LEU A 43 6.04 -5.00 5.79
C LEU A 43 5.75 -6.34 5.11
N GLU A 44 6.37 -7.39 5.61
CA GLU A 44 5.93 -8.74 5.31
C GLU A 44 4.49 -8.96 5.85
N GLY A 45 3.63 -9.62 5.09
CA GLY A 45 2.22 -9.86 5.45
C GLY A 45 2.02 -10.86 6.60
N THR A 46 3.00 -10.99 7.51
CA THR A 46 3.00 -11.94 8.62
C THR A 46 3.01 -11.22 9.97
N ALA A 47 2.42 -11.87 10.98
CA ALA A 47 2.53 -11.41 12.35
C ALA A 47 4.00 -11.46 12.81
N SER A 48 4.55 -10.30 13.15
CA SER A 48 5.90 -10.17 13.65
C SER A 48 6.02 -8.97 14.58
N ARG A 49 7.05 -8.94 15.42
CA ARG A 49 7.32 -7.75 16.25
C ARG A 49 7.55 -6.49 15.42
N MET A 50 8.08 -6.64 14.22
CA MET A 50 8.27 -5.54 13.26
C MET A 50 6.90 -4.98 12.87
N THR A 51 5.96 -5.86 12.50
CA THR A 51 4.58 -5.50 12.15
C THR A 51 3.86 -4.80 13.31
N SER A 52 3.89 -5.38 14.51
CA SER A 52 3.29 -4.76 15.71
C SER A 52 3.84 -3.36 16.00
N ARG A 53 5.16 -3.19 15.90
CA ARG A 53 5.81 -1.89 16.11
C ARG A 53 5.45 -0.85 15.06
N ALA A 54 5.37 -1.27 13.79
CA ALA A 54 4.95 -0.38 12.71
C ALA A 54 3.48 0.05 12.89
N LEU A 55 2.59 -0.90 13.15
CA LEU A 55 1.16 -0.65 13.39
C LEU A 55 0.94 0.28 14.61
N ALA A 56 1.75 0.13 15.66
CA ALA A 56 1.67 0.99 16.83
C ALA A 56 1.99 2.47 16.54
N ARG A 57 2.65 2.79 15.43
CA ARG A 57 3.04 4.15 15.02
C ARG A 57 2.36 4.62 13.74
N ALA A 58 1.69 3.73 13.00
CA ALA A 58 1.04 4.08 11.76
C ALA A 58 -0.17 4.98 11.99
N HIS A 59 -0.35 5.98 11.11
CA HIS A 59 -1.57 6.76 11.01
C HIS A 59 -2.62 6.00 10.19
N LEU A 60 -2.17 5.19 9.24
CA LEU A 60 -3.03 4.36 8.39
C LEU A 60 -2.26 3.11 7.95
N ALA A 61 -2.88 1.95 8.09
CA ALA A 61 -2.42 0.71 7.48
C ALA A 61 -3.14 0.48 6.14
N LEU A 62 -2.41 0.17 5.08
CA LEU A 62 -2.98 -0.21 3.78
C LEU A 62 -2.83 -1.71 3.60
N ILE A 63 -3.91 -2.38 3.23
CA ILE A 63 -3.96 -3.82 2.96
C ILE A 63 -4.26 -4.01 1.47
N PRO A 64 -3.23 -4.13 0.61
CA PRO A 64 -3.45 -4.40 -0.79
C PRO A 64 -3.88 -5.86 -1.00
N PHE A 65 -4.88 -6.09 -1.84
CA PHE A 65 -5.36 -7.43 -2.18
C PHE A 65 -5.91 -7.46 -3.61
N ASN A 66 -5.89 -8.64 -4.23
CA ASN A 66 -6.57 -8.87 -5.49
C ASN A 66 -7.99 -9.41 -5.24
N LEU A 67 -8.89 -9.24 -6.22
CA LEU A 67 -10.26 -9.77 -6.14
C LEU A 67 -10.30 -11.29 -6.45
N SER A 68 -9.46 -12.06 -5.74
CA SER A 68 -9.43 -13.52 -5.72
C SER A 68 -9.81 -14.06 -4.34
N PRO A 69 -10.35 -15.30 -4.24
CA PRO A 69 -10.71 -15.89 -2.94
C PRO A 69 -9.50 -16.00 -1.99
N ILE A 70 -8.34 -16.38 -2.52
CA ILE A 70 -7.11 -16.54 -1.73
C ILE A 70 -6.64 -15.19 -1.18
N ASP A 71 -6.59 -14.16 -2.02
CA ASP A 71 -6.18 -12.83 -1.58
C ASP A 71 -7.19 -12.20 -0.60
N ALA A 72 -8.48 -12.48 -0.78
CA ALA A 72 -9.51 -12.04 0.15
C ALA A 72 -9.34 -12.69 1.55
N GLU A 73 -8.97 -13.98 1.61
CA GLU A 73 -8.64 -14.66 2.86
C GLU A 73 -7.39 -14.08 3.52
N LEU A 74 -6.34 -13.82 2.75
CA LEU A 74 -5.13 -13.17 3.26
C LEU A 74 -5.40 -11.76 3.78
N ALA A 75 -6.24 -11.00 3.08
CA ALA A 75 -6.67 -9.67 3.54
C ALA A 75 -7.48 -9.75 4.85
N ALA A 76 -8.37 -10.75 4.97
CA ALA A 76 -9.12 -10.97 6.22
C ALA A 76 -8.19 -11.31 7.39
N ASN A 77 -7.15 -12.11 7.17
CA ASN A 77 -6.13 -12.41 8.18
C ASN A 77 -5.36 -11.15 8.60
N ALA A 78 -5.02 -10.28 7.65
CA ALA A 78 -4.37 -9.00 7.95
C ALA A 78 -5.30 -8.06 8.77
N VAL A 79 -6.59 -8.04 8.46
CA VAL A 79 -7.59 -7.29 9.26
C VAL A 79 -7.69 -7.84 10.68
N ALA A 80 -7.73 -9.17 10.84
CA ALA A 80 -7.75 -9.81 12.15
C ALA A 80 -6.53 -9.43 12.99
N LEU A 81 -5.33 -9.48 12.38
CA LEU A 81 -4.08 -9.05 13.03
C LEU A 81 -4.15 -7.58 13.48
N ILE A 82 -4.68 -6.68 12.65
CA ILE A 82 -4.83 -5.27 13.02
C ILE A 82 -5.77 -5.11 14.23
N HIS A 83 -6.84 -5.90 14.30
CA HIS A 83 -7.76 -5.85 15.43
C HIS A 83 -7.11 -6.40 16.72
N GLU A 84 -6.35 -7.48 16.64
CA GLU A 84 -5.58 -8.03 17.78
C GLU A 84 -4.56 -7.01 18.31
N GLU A 85 -3.83 -6.36 17.40
CA GLU A 85 -2.87 -5.30 17.77
C GLU A 85 -3.57 -4.07 18.36
N ALA A 86 -4.72 -3.68 17.82
CA ALA A 86 -5.52 -2.58 18.34
C ALA A 86 -6.02 -2.86 19.77
N GLU A 87 -6.46 -4.11 20.05
CA GLU A 87 -6.83 -4.55 21.39
C GLU A 87 -5.64 -4.49 22.34
N ALA A 88 -4.49 -5.02 21.93
CA ALA A 88 -3.26 -5.01 22.73
C ALA A 88 -2.78 -3.58 23.05
N LEU A 89 -2.98 -2.62 22.12
CA LEU A 89 -2.61 -1.22 22.30
C LEU A 89 -3.66 -0.40 23.06
N GLY A 90 -4.88 -0.94 23.27
CA GLY A 90 -6.00 -0.22 23.87
C GLY A 90 -6.50 0.98 23.04
N ARG A 91 -6.24 1.00 21.73
CA ARG A 91 -6.70 2.04 20.80
C ARG A 91 -6.94 1.47 19.40
N PRO A 92 -7.85 2.04 18.62
CA PRO A 92 -8.04 1.62 17.23
C PRO A 92 -6.79 1.89 16.39
N ILE A 93 -6.58 1.03 15.39
CA ILE A 93 -5.60 1.23 14.32
C ILE A 93 -6.39 1.43 13.03
N ALA A 94 -6.24 2.59 12.42
CA ALA A 94 -6.91 2.89 11.17
C ALA A 94 -6.32 2.05 10.03
N PHE A 95 -7.18 1.49 9.18
CA PHE A 95 -6.74 0.75 7.99
C PHE A 95 -7.67 0.96 6.80
N ARG A 96 -7.21 0.64 5.61
CA ARG A 96 -8.00 0.57 4.39
C ARG A 96 -7.60 -0.66 3.58
N LEU A 97 -8.58 -1.39 3.12
CA LEU A 97 -8.41 -2.38 2.06
C LEU A 97 -8.20 -1.66 0.73
N VAL A 98 -7.24 -2.08 -0.07
CA VAL A 98 -6.91 -1.47 -1.36
C VAL A 98 -6.93 -2.52 -2.45
N ARG A 99 -7.83 -2.39 -3.42
CA ARG A 99 -7.86 -3.29 -4.58
C ARG A 99 -6.60 -3.11 -5.40
N SER A 100 -5.94 -4.21 -5.72
CA SER A 100 -4.73 -4.27 -6.52
C SER A 100 -4.98 -5.15 -7.74
N ARG A 101 -4.37 -4.83 -8.88
CA ARG A 101 -4.53 -5.53 -10.16
C ARG A 101 -6.01 -5.67 -10.57
N ASP A 102 -6.78 -4.63 -10.28
CA ASP A 102 -8.20 -4.60 -10.63
C ASP A 102 -8.38 -4.59 -12.16
N ASN A 103 -9.32 -5.38 -12.66
CA ASN A 103 -9.64 -5.38 -14.07
C ASN A 103 -10.88 -4.53 -14.34
N ALA A 104 -10.67 -3.28 -14.72
CA ALA A 104 -11.77 -2.34 -14.99
C ALA A 104 -12.71 -2.78 -16.13
N ALA A 105 -12.26 -3.67 -17.03
CA ALA A 105 -13.02 -4.11 -18.18
C ALA A 105 -13.91 -5.35 -17.92
N ILE A 106 -13.59 -6.17 -16.92
CA ILE A 106 -14.27 -7.43 -16.65
C ILE A 106 -14.54 -7.58 -15.16
N GLU A 107 -15.76 -7.26 -14.76
CA GLU A 107 -16.21 -7.50 -13.40
C GLU A 107 -16.73 -8.95 -13.26
N THR A 108 -15.94 -9.83 -12.69
CA THR A 108 -16.30 -11.23 -12.50
C THR A 108 -17.34 -11.40 -11.39
N LYS A 109 -18.13 -12.49 -11.44
CA LYS A 109 -19.06 -12.85 -10.35
C LYS A 109 -18.34 -13.01 -9.00
N THR A 110 -17.12 -13.51 -9.02
CA THR A 110 -16.28 -13.66 -7.83
C THR A 110 -15.89 -12.30 -7.26
N ALA A 111 -15.45 -11.36 -8.11
CA ALA A 111 -15.13 -10.01 -7.69
C ALA A 111 -16.31 -9.31 -7.01
N LYS A 112 -17.50 -9.38 -7.63
CA LYS A 112 -18.75 -8.83 -7.05
C LYS A 112 -19.04 -9.41 -5.65
N ARG A 113 -18.90 -10.73 -5.51
CA ARG A 113 -19.16 -11.41 -4.23
C ARG A 113 -18.16 -10.98 -3.15
N ILE A 114 -16.89 -10.83 -3.49
CA ILE A 114 -15.86 -10.39 -2.55
C ILE A 114 -16.13 -8.95 -2.11
N VAL A 115 -16.41 -8.04 -3.04
CA VAL A 115 -16.74 -6.64 -2.72
C VAL A 115 -18.00 -6.56 -1.85
N ALA A 116 -19.04 -7.34 -2.16
CA ALA A 116 -20.25 -7.42 -1.34
C ALA A 116 -19.93 -7.90 0.08
N ALA A 117 -19.12 -8.95 0.24
CA ALA A 117 -18.74 -9.46 1.56
C ALA A 117 -17.94 -8.43 2.38
N ILE A 118 -17.07 -7.65 1.75
CA ILE A 118 -16.34 -6.54 2.40
C ILE A 118 -17.33 -5.47 2.87
N SER A 119 -18.30 -5.11 2.04
CA SER A 119 -19.36 -4.15 2.38
C SER A 119 -20.28 -4.64 3.50
N ASP A 120 -20.71 -5.92 3.44
CA ASP A 120 -21.56 -6.54 4.46
C ASP A 120 -20.86 -6.63 5.83
N ALA A 121 -19.53 -6.75 5.84
CA ALA A 121 -18.70 -6.74 7.03
C ALA A 121 -18.31 -5.32 7.49
N ASP A 122 -18.80 -4.27 6.85
CA ASP A 122 -18.47 -2.86 7.11
C ASP A 122 -16.96 -2.58 7.14
N LEU A 123 -16.19 -3.31 6.32
CA LEU A 123 -14.75 -3.13 6.24
C LEU A 123 -14.39 -1.93 5.35
N PRO A 124 -13.47 -1.06 5.80
CA PRO A 124 -13.15 0.18 5.08
C PRO A 124 -12.34 -0.10 3.80
N LEU A 125 -13.01 -0.07 2.67
CA LEU A 125 -12.42 -0.20 1.34
C LEU A 125 -12.08 1.18 0.78
N LEU A 126 -10.87 1.35 0.23
CA LEU A 126 -10.49 2.57 -0.47
C LEU A 126 -11.38 2.76 -1.72
N SER A 127 -11.83 3.98 -1.97
CA SER A 127 -12.76 4.32 -3.06
C SER A 127 -12.25 3.93 -4.45
N THR A 128 -10.92 3.94 -4.64
CA THR A 128 -10.27 3.54 -5.88
C THR A 128 -9.17 2.51 -5.61
N GLY A 129 -8.83 1.71 -6.61
CA GLY A 129 -7.77 0.70 -6.56
C GLY A 129 -6.81 0.82 -7.73
N LEU A 130 -5.69 0.10 -7.67
CA LEU A 130 -4.73 0.00 -8.77
C LEU A 130 -5.25 -0.98 -9.82
N VAL A 131 -5.48 -0.46 -11.03
CA VAL A 131 -5.92 -1.24 -12.20
C VAL A 131 -4.71 -1.96 -12.80
N GLU A 132 -4.88 -3.23 -13.21
CA GLU A 132 -3.82 -3.98 -13.89
C GLU A 132 -3.38 -3.28 -15.17
N ARG A 133 -2.11 -2.89 -15.26
CA ARG A 133 -1.52 -2.19 -16.40
C ARG A 133 -0.08 -2.64 -16.64
N ALA A 134 0.33 -2.66 -17.91
CA ALA A 134 1.71 -2.96 -18.29
C ALA A 134 2.70 -2.03 -17.58
N ALA A 135 2.44 -0.73 -17.56
CA ALA A 135 3.31 0.26 -16.95
C ALA A 135 3.70 -0.05 -15.49
N TYR A 136 2.83 -0.66 -14.69
CA TYR A 136 3.17 -1.06 -13.32
C TYR A 136 4.11 -2.27 -13.23
N ARG A 137 4.27 -3.06 -14.29
CA ARG A 137 5.30 -4.09 -14.40
C ARG A 137 6.59 -3.52 -14.97
N ASP A 138 6.45 -2.68 -15.97
CA ASP A 138 7.56 -2.14 -16.73
C ASP A 138 8.47 -1.21 -15.88
N ILE A 139 7.94 -0.55 -14.82
CA ILE A 139 8.78 0.16 -13.83
C ILE A 139 9.85 -0.75 -13.24
N PHE A 140 9.59 -2.05 -13.15
CA PHE A 140 10.55 -3.01 -12.64
C PHE A 140 11.57 -3.42 -13.71
N ASP A 141 11.14 -3.56 -14.95
CA ASP A 141 12.02 -3.97 -16.06
C ASP A 141 12.99 -2.85 -16.43
N PHE A 142 12.51 -1.61 -16.36
CA PHE A 142 13.32 -0.41 -16.65
C PHE A 142 14.02 0.19 -15.42
N SER A 143 13.82 -0.39 -14.23
CA SER A 143 14.32 0.19 -12.96
C SER A 143 13.98 1.68 -12.80
N ALA A 144 12.81 2.08 -13.26
CA ALA A 144 12.34 3.46 -13.32
C ALA A 144 11.15 3.69 -12.39
N THR A 145 10.89 4.91 -12.02
CA THR A 145 9.59 5.29 -11.45
C THR A 145 8.55 5.43 -12.57
N LEU A 146 7.27 5.48 -12.21
CA LEU A 146 6.20 5.67 -13.19
C LEU A 146 6.32 7.01 -13.95
N GLU A 147 6.89 8.04 -13.31
CA GLU A 147 7.13 9.35 -13.93
C GLU A 147 8.34 9.37 -14.88
N GLU A 148 9.32 8.51 -14.66
CA GLU A 148 10.52 8.40 -15.48
C GLU A 148 10.33 7.53 -16.73
N LEU A 149 9.28 6.68 -16.76
CA LEU A 149 8.97 5.90 -17.97
C LEU A 149 8.58 6.82 -19.12
N GLU A 150 9.03 6.47 -20.31
CA GLU A 150 8.71 7.18 -21.57
C GLU A 150 7.59 6.45 -22.34
N ASP A 151 6.84 7.19 -23.16
CA ASP A 151 5.70 6.67 -23.92
C ASP A 151 6.06 5.48 -24.85
N GLY A 152 7.29 5.38 -25.30
CA GLY A 152 7.77 4.26 -26.12
C GLY A 152 8.13 2.98 -25.35
N GLN A 153 8.25 3.05 -24.02
CA GLN A 153 8.69 1.93 -23.17
C GLN A 153 7.54 1.07 -22.68
N THR A 154 6.34 1.61 -22.61
CA THR A 154 5.15 0.89 -22.11
C THR A 154 3.87 1.35 -22.79
N SER A 155 2.83 0.54 -22.68
CA SER A 155 1.51 0.88 -23.19
C SER A 155 0.64 1.50 -22.08
N GLY A 156 -0.14 2.54 -22.43
CA GLY A 156 -1.13 3.13 -21.54
C GLY A 156 -0.54 3.90 -20.35
N LEU A 157 0.67 4.44 -20.48
CA LEU A 157 1.40 5.15 -19.42
C LEU A 157 0.59 6.30 -18.81
N ALA A 158 -0.02 7.16 -19.65
CA ALA A 158 -0.85 8.26 -19.17
C ALA A 158 -2.04 7.79 -18.32
N ALA A 159 -2.65 6.64 -18.66
CA ALA A 159 -3.73 6.06 -17.86
C ALA A 159 -3.22 5.43 -16.57
N ALA A 160 -2.00 4.86 -16.56
CA ALA A 160 -1.37 4.36 -15.35
C ALA A 160 -1.04 5.50 -14.38
N ARG A 161 -0.45 6.58 -14.86
CA ARG A 161 -0.16 7.80 -14.07
C ARG A 161 -1.41 8.39 -13.44
N ARG A 162 -2.50 8.53 -14.20
CA ARG A 162 -3.78 9.02 -13.67
C ARG A 162 -4.31 8.11 -12.56
N ASN A 163 -4.35 6.80 -12.79
CA ASN A 163 -4.84 5.85 -11.79
C ASN A 163 -3.97 5.83 -10.53
N ALA A 164 -2.64 5.88 -10.65
CA ALA A 164 -1.74 5.99 -9.51
C ALA A 164 -2.01 7.27 -8.70
N LEU A 165 -2.20 8.40 -9.37
CA LEU A 165 -2.52 9.67 -8.73
C LEU A 165 -3.89 9.64 -8.02
N GLU A 166 -4.90 9.01 -8.61
CA GLU A 166 -6.22 8.82 -7.99
C GLU A 166 -6.12 7.98 -6.71
N VAL A 167 -5.35 6.89 -6.74
CA VAL A 167 -5.11 6.06 -5.55
C VAL A 167 -4.35 6.84 -4.50
N ALA A 168 -3.29 7.57 -4.87
CA ALA A 168 -2.52 8.39 -3.94
C ALA A 168 -3.39 9.45 -3.26
N ARG A 169 -4.26 10.14 -4.00
CA ARG A 169 -5.21 11.11 -3.44
C ARG A 169 -6.18 10.47 -2.45
N ALA A 170 -6.75 9.31 -2.78
CA ALA A 170 -7.65 8.60 -1.89
C ALA A 170 -6.94 8.14 -0.58
N VAL A 171 -5.66 7.76 -0.66
CA VAL A 171 -4.86 7.45 0.54
C VAL A 171 -4.61 8.69 1.39
N VAL A 172 -4.23 9.82 0.78
CA VAL A 172 -4.02 11.08 1.49
C VAL A 172 -5.31 11.54 2.19
N GLU A 173 -6.44 11.50 1.50
CA GLU A 173 -7.75 11.81 2.08
C GLU A 173 -8.08 10.89 3.27
N ALA A 174 -7.80 9.59 3.15
CA ALA A 174 -8.02 8.65 4.25
C ALA A 174 -7.14 8.98 5.47
N VAL A 175 -5.84 9.30 5.26
CA VAL A 175 -4.95 9.72 6.35
C VAL A 175 -5.46 11.00 7.02
N GLN A 176 -5.86 12.01 6.24
CA GLN A 176 -6.38 13.27 6.77
C GLN A 176 -7.64 13.08 7.62
N MET A 177 -8.55 12.20 7.18
CA MET A 177 -9.75 11.85 7.94
C MET A 177 -9.41 11.22 9.30
N GLU A 178 -8.41 10.36 9.36
CA GLU A 178 -8.02 9.70 10.61
C GLU A 178 -7.24 10.64 11.55
N MET A 179 -6.49 11.60 11.02
CA MET A 179 -5.78 12.60 11.83
C MET A 179 -6.70 13.67 12.45
N THR A 180 -7.92 13.80 11.94
CA THR A 180 -8.92 14.78 12.44
C THR A 180 -9.93 14.20 13.42
N ARG A 181 -9.87 12.90 13.69
CA ARG A 181 -10.69 12.18 14.68
C ARG A 181 -10.06 12.20 16.05
#